data_99ede3c490bfe4cb54b491bfdc4922be
#
_entry.id   99ede3c490bfe4cb54b491bfdc4922be
#
_cell.length_a   1.000
_cell.length_b   1.000
_cell.length_c   1.000
_cell.angle_alpha   90.00
_cell.angle_beta   90.00
_cell.angle_gamma   90.00
#
_symmetry.space_group_name_H-M   'P 1'
#
loop_
_entity.id
_entity.type
_entity.pdbx_description
1 polymer ?
#
loop_
_entity_poly.entity_id
_entity_poly.type
_entity_poly.pdbx_seq_one_letter_code
_entity_poly.pdbx_strand_id
1 'polypeptide(L)'
;MEEQRKNSYDPNEDIVDRMWKRSKNSINLVIVVCNILVFLAVTLTGGTESSRHMMDCGAAYAPLIESGEYYRLFTSMFLHFGIQHLINNMLLLLFLGDYLERAAGKIRYLVIYLGGGLVGNLCSYLHELSLMKTGEAPAVSAGASGAIFSAVGAMLVLLAFRKQPLSLVAIRLSWALWGHCHRKVRGR
;
A
#
# COMPACT_ATOMS: atom_id res chain seq x y z
N MET A 1 -1.46 -38.64 -4.49
CA MET A 1 -1.08 -38.29 -5.87
C MET A 1 -1.80 -37.02 -6.41
N GLU A 2 -2.84 -36.52 -5.78
CA GLU A 2 -3.60 -35.34 -6.24
C GLU A 2 -3.03 -33.99 -5.76
N GLU A 3 -2.29 -34.01 -4.67
CA GLU A 3 -1.71 -32.81 -4.05
C GLU A 3 -0.45 -32.29 -4.76
N GLN A 4 0.26 -33.14 -5.52
CA GLN A 4 1.45 -32.75 -6.30
C GLN A 4 1.12 -32.04 -7.62
N ARG A 5 -0.12 -32.08 -8.09
CA ARG A 5 -0.55 -31.43 -9.34
C ARG A 5 -0.83 -29.93 -9.20
N LYS A 6 -0.90 -29.39 -7.97
CA LYS A 6 -1.22 -27.98 -7.71
C LYS A 6 -0.09 -26.98 -7.95
N ASN A 7 1.15 -27.44 -8.19
CA ASN A 7 2.32 -26.56 -8.32
C ASN A 7 3.11 -26.70 -9.63
N SER A 8 2.53 -27.30 -10.68
CA SER A 8 3.20 -27.34 -11.98
C SER A 8 3.18 -25.96 -12.63
N TYR A 9 4.36 -25.41 -12.88
CA TYR A 9 4.54 -24.19 -13.66
C TYR A 9 4.11 -24.46 -15.11
N ASP A 10 3.00 -23.88 -15.55
CA ASP A 10 2.61 -23.84 -16.96
C ASP A 10 3.10 -22.51 -17.55
N PRO A 11 4.06 -22.52 -18.49
CA PRO A 11 4.59 -21.33 -19.12
C PRO A 11 3.54 -20.56 -19.95
N ASN A 12 2.44 -21.22 -20.34
CA ASN A 12 1.34 -20.62 -21.10
C ASN A 12 0.21 -20.12 -20.20
N GLU A 13 0.27 -20.39 -18.89
CA GLU A 13 -0.74 -19.90 -17.94
C GLU A 13 -0.64 -18.38 -17.80
N ASP A 14 -1.70 -17.70 -18.13
CA ASP A 14 -1.79 -16.24 -18.01
C ASP A 14 -1.63 -15.81 -16.53
N ILE A 15 -0.98 -14.65 -16.33
CA ILE A 15 -0.79 -14.03 -15.00
C ILE A 15 -2.13 -13.91 -14.27
N VAL A 16 -3.20 -13.56 -14.99
CA VAL A 16 -4.54 -13.36 -14.42
C VAL A 16 -5.09 -14.68 -13.86
N ASP A 17 -4.93 -15.79 -14.59
CA ASP A 17 -5.39 -17.11 -14.13
C ASP A 17 -4.59 -17.59 -12.91
N ARG A 18 -3.28 -17.34 -12.91
CA ARG A 18 -2.38 -17.62 -11.77
C ARG A 18 -2.74 -16.81 -10.54
N MET A 19 -3.07 -15.54 -10.71
CA MET A 19 -3.54 -14.66 -9.63
C MET A 19 -4.86 -15.14 -9.03
N TRP A 20 -5.79 -15.60 -9.88
CA TRP A 20 -7.11 -16.03 -9.44
C TRP A 20 -7.07 -17.34 -8.64
N LYS A 21 -6.11 -18.23 -8.95
CA LYS A 21 -5.90 -19.50 -8.25
C LYS A 21 -5.17 -19.36 -6.90
N ARG A 22 -4.54 -18.21 -6.62
CA ARG A 22 -3.84 -17.99 -5.35
C ARG A 22 -4.79 -17.74 -4.18
N SER A 23 -4.40 -18.26 -3.01
CA SER A 23 -5.14 -18.23 -1.76
C SER A 23 -5.74 -16.87 -1.40
N LYS A 24 -6.98 -16.89 -0.88
CA LYS A 24 -7.76 -15.71 -0.45
C LYS A 24 -7.19 -14.98 0.77
N ASN A 25 -6.24 -15.56 1.51
CA ASN A 25 -5.63 -14.91 2.68
C ASN A 25 -4.57 -13.92 2.22
N SER A 26 -4.92 -12.68 2.23
CA SER A 26 -4.13 -11.59 1.67
C SER A 26 -3.45 -10.81 2.81
N ILE A 27 -2.13 -10.66 2.74
CA ILE A 27 -1.36 -9.75 3.59
C ILE A 27 -1.82 -8.31 3.34
N ASN A 28 -2.15 -7.98 2.09
CA ASN A 28 -2.68 -6.68 1.73
C ASN A 28 -3.96 -6.34 2.52
N LEU A 29 -4.88 -7.28 2.66
CA LEU A 29 -6.09 -7.06 3.45
C LEU A 29 -5.77 -6.80 4.93
N VAL A 30 -4.79 -7.52 5.50
CA VAL A 30 -4.31 -7.27 6.86
C VAL A 30 -3.77 -5.85 7.00
N ILE A 31 -2.96 -5.39 6.04
CA ILE A 31 -2.42 -4.03 6.02
C ILE A 31 -3.56 -2.98 5.96
N VAL A 32 -4.55 -3.19 5.10
CA VAL A 32 -5.73 -2.32 5.00
C VAL A 32 -6.48 -2.25 6.34
N VAL A 33 -6.74 -3.41 6.95
CA VAL A 33 -7.43 -3.48 8.25
C VAL A 33 -6.61 -2.77 9.34
N CYS A 34 -5.29 -2.98 9.40
CA CYS A 34 -4.41 -2.29 10.35
C CYS A 34 -4.49 -0.76 10.19
N ASN A 35 -4.44 -0.25 8.95
CA ASN A 35 -4.58 1.20 8.70
C ASN A 35 -5.92 1.75 9.17
N ILE A 36 -7.02 1.02 8.91
CA ILE A 36 -8.36 1.43 9.36
C ILE A 36 -8.44 1.43 10.90
N LEU A 37 -7.91 0.40 11.57
CA LEU A 37 -7.93 0.31 13.02
C LEU A 37 -7.10 1.42 13.67
N VAL A 38 -5.91 1.71 13.14
CA VAL A 38 -5.07 2.82 13.61
C VAL A 38 -5.81 4.15 13.42
N PHE A 39 -6.43 4.37 12.25
CA PHE A 39 -7.21 5.58 12.00
C PHE A 39 -8.36 5.75 13.00
N LEU A 40 -9.10 4.69 13.28
CA LEU A 40 -10.19 4.72 14.27
C LEU A 40 -9.65 5.03 15.66
N ALA A 41 -8.54 4.40 16.08
CA ALA A 41 -7.92 4.67 17.38
C ALA A 41 -7.50 6.14 17.53
N VAL A 42 -6.83 6.70 16.51
CA VAL A 42 -6.43 8.13 16.50
C VAL A 42 -7.63 9.07 16.50
N THR A 43 -8.69 8.73 15.74
CA THR A 43 -9.93 9.52 15.72
C THR A 43 -10.58 9.58 17.11
N LEU A 44 -10.61 8.45 17.83
CA LEU A 44 -11.21 8.37 19.15
C LEU A 44 -10.39 9.09 20.26
N THR A 45 -9.09 9.26 20.07
CA THR A 45 -8.19 9.84 21.08
C THR A 45 -7.94 11.34 20.93
N GLY A 46 -8.26 11.95 19.78
CA GLY A 46 -8.02 13.39 19.59
C GLY A 46 -8.24 13.89 18.17
N GLY A 47 -8.67 13.00 17.26
CA GLY A 47 -8.93 13.34 15.87
C GLY A 47 -7.69 13.28 14.97
N THR A 48 -7.94 13.12 13.68
CA THR A 48 -6.89 12.88 12.66
C THR A 48 -6.49 14.12 11.88
N GLU A 49 -7.04 15.30 12.21
CA GLU A 49 -6.74 16.57 11.51
C GLU A 49 -5.80 17.48 12.31
N SER A 50 -5.63 17.23 13.60
CA SER A 50 -4.71 17.96 14.45
C SER A 50 -3.28 17.50 14.25
N SER A 51 -2.42 18.35 13.68
CA SER A 51 -0.98 18.03 13.50
C SER A 51 -0.30 17.69 14.82
N ARG A 52 -0.67 18.37 15.92
CA ARG A 52 -0.11 18.09 17.25
C ARG A 52 -0.47 16.68 17.71
N HIS A 53 -1.76 16.32 17.64
CA HIS A 53 -2.20 14.98 18.02
C HIS A 53 -1.61 13.90 17.12
N MET A 54 -1.49 14.18 15.83
CA MET A 54 -0.82 13.25 14.90
C MET A 54 0.66 13.05 15.24
N MET A 55 1.38 14.11 15.66
CA MET A 55 2.75 13.98 16.17
C MET A 55 2.82 13.12 17.44
N ASP A 56 1.89 13.33 18.39
CA ASP A 56 1.80 12.53 19.61
C ASP A 56 1.51 11.04 19.30
N CYS A 57 0.79 10.75 18.22
CA CYS A 57 0.52 9.40 17.72
C CYS A 57 1.65 8.80 16.87
N GLY A 58 2.74 9.52 16.61
CA GLY A 58 3.91 8.99 15.89
C GLY A 58 3.98 9.35 14.40
N ALA A 59 3.32 10.44 13.97
CA ALA A 59 3.51 10.99 12.62
C ALA A 59 4.95 11.47 12.41
N ALA A 60 5.42 11.43 11.17
CA ALA A 60 6.76 11.89 10.82
C ALA A 60 6.84 13.41 10.94
N TYR A 61 7.84 13.87 11.68
CA TYR A 61 8.17 15.27 11.87
C TYR A 61 9.68 15.41 12.00
N ALA A 62 10.28 16.12 11.10
CA ALA A 62 11.76 16.15 10.96
C ALA A 62 12.49 16.51 12.27
N PRO A 63 12.09 17.52 13.07
CA PRO A 63 12.77 17.84 14.31
C PRO A 63 12.76 16.70 15.37
N LEU A 64 11.67 15.93 15.43
CA LEU A 64 11.58 14.81 16.36
C LEU A 64 12.40 13.60 15.86
N ILE A 65 12.47 13.39 14.56
CA ILE A 65 13.33 12.35 13.97
C ILE A 65 14.80 12.70 14.22
N GLU A 66 15.23 13.97 14.07
CA GLU A 66 16.58 14.43 14.40
C GLU A 66 16.92 14.24 15.88
N SER A 67 15.94 14.37 16.78
CA SER A 67 16.12 14.12 18.22
C SER A 67 16.24 12.64 18.59
N GLY A 68 16.13 11.72 17.59
CA GLY A 68 16.32 10.29 17.78
C GLY A 68 15.04 9.44 17.68
N GLU A 69 13.87 10.04 17.40
CA GLU A 69 12.60 9.33 17.29
C GLU A 69 12.43 8.67 15.90
N TYR A 70 13.42 7.84 15.50
CA TYR A 70 13.46 7.19 14.17
C TYR A 70 12.28 6.25 13.90
N TYR A 71 11.60 5.75 14.95
CA TYR A 71 10.40 4.90 14.80
C TYR A 71 9.29 5.60 14.03
N ARG A 72 9.27 6.94 13.98
CA ARG A 72 8.31 7.74 13.22
C ARG A 72 8.36 7.49 11.72
N LEU A 73 9.51 7.09 11.19
CA LEU A 73 9.62 6.68 9.79
C LEU A 73 8.78 5.45 9.47
N PHE A 74 8.53 4.59 10.47
CA PHE A 74 7.67 3.42 10.33
C PHE A 74 6.22 3.70 10.72
N THR A 75 5.98 4.30 11.90
CA THR A 75 4.62 4.50 12.42
C THR A 75 3.79 5.43 11.57
N SER A 76 4.41 6.46 10.98
CA SER A 76 3.73 7.39 10.08
C SER A 76 3.12 6.75 8.83
N MET A 77 3.61 5.57 8.42
CA MET A 77 3.05 4.81 7.29
C MET A 77 1.60 4.35 7.52
N PHE A 78 1.18 4.24 8.79
CA PHE A 78 -0.14 3.75 9.18
C PHE A 78 -1.08 4.86 9.65
N LEU A 79 -0.59 6.08 9.78
CA LEU A 79 -1.36 7.25 10.18
C LEU A 79 -1.92 7.97 8.94
N HIS A 80 -3.10 8.57 9.06
CA HIS A 80 -3.72 9.30 7.94
C HIS A 80 -4.40 10.57 8.42
N PHE A 81 -4.12 11.70 7.74
CA PHE A 81 -4.80 12.97 7.97
C PHE A 81 -6.19 12.95 7.31
N GLY A 82 -7.23 12.89 8.13
CA GLY A 82 -8.62 12.92 7.69
C GLY A 82 -9.08 11.68 6.92
N ILE A 83 -10.40 11.52 6.86
CA ILE A 83 -11.04 10.34 6.26
C ILE A 83 -10.81 10.22 4.75
N GLN A 84 -10.73 11.35 4.03
CA GLN A 84 -10.52 11.34 2.58
C GLN A 84 -9.16 10.76 2.21
N HIS A 85 -8.10 11.12 2.98
CA HIS A 85 -6.76 10.59 2.78
C HIS A 85 -6.72 9.07 3.02
N LEU A 86 -7.36 8.60 4.10
CA LEU A 86 -7.49 7.16 4.37
C LEU A 86 -8.20 6.44 3.22
N ILE A 87 -9.38 6.93 2.81
CA ILE A 87 -10.18 6.28 1.76
C ILE A 87 -9.36 6.15 0.47
N ASN A 88 -8.71 7.20 0.01
CA ASN A 88 -7.91 7.19 -1.21
C ASN A 88 -6.78 6.15 -1.13
N ASN A 89 -6.05 6.09 -0.01
CA ASN A 89 -5.00 5.11 0.19
C ASN A 89 -5.54 3.67 0.26
N MET A 90 -6.63 3.44 0.98
CA MET A 90 -7.22 2.10 1.11
C MET A 90 -7.79 1.60 -0.22
N LEU A 91 -8.41 2.45 -1.02
CA LEU A 91 -8.86 2.08 -2.36
C LEU A 91 -7.68 1.65 -3.25
N LEU A 92 -6.59 2.43 -3.26
CA LEU A 92 -5.40 2.06 -4.01
C LEU A 92 -4.79 0.74 -3.52
N LEU A 93 -4.70 0.53 -2.20
CA LEU A 93 -4.22 -0.73 -1.63
C LEU A 93 -5.12 -1.91 -1.99
N LEU A 94 -6.44 -1.76 -1.90
CA LEU A 94 -7.38 -2.84 -2.23
C LEU A 94 -7.26 -3.28 -3.68
N PHE A 95 -6.97 -2.37 -4.62
CA PHE A 95 -6.84 -2.70 -6.04
C PHE A 95 -5.39 -3.05 -6.42
N LEU A 96 -4.46 -2.13 -6.22
CA LEU A 96 -3.07 -2.31 -6.66
C LEU A 96 -2.31 -3.27 -5.76
N GLY A 97 -2.52 -3.20 -4.45
CA GLY A 97 -1.86 -4.06 -3.46
C GLY A 97 -2.28 -5.52 -3.63
N ASP A 98 -3.58 -5.79 -3.80
CA ASP A 98 -4.07 -7.15 -4.05
C ASP A 98 -3.52 -7.72 -5.35
N TYR A 99 -3.48 -6.90 -6.41
CA TYR A 99 -2.87 -7.30 -7.68
C TYR A 99 -1.39 -7.65 -7.51
N LEU A 100 -0.61 -6.76 -6.89
CA LEU A 100 0.82 -6.95 -6.70
C LEU A 100 1.12 -8.16 -5.80
N GLU A 101 0.36 -8.34 -4.70
CA GLU A 101 0.52 -9.49 -3.83
C GLU A 101 0.30 -10.81 -4.57
N ARG A 102 -0.72 -10.88 -5.43
CA ARG A 102 -0.98 -12.07 -6.27
C ARG A 102 0.12 -12.30 -7.29
N ALA A 103 0.62 -11.25 -7.93
CA ALA A 103 1.65 -11.33 -8.97
C ALA A 103 3.04 -11.65 -8.41
N ALA A 104 3.46 -11.00 -7.33
CA ALA A 104 4.79 -11.12 -6.75
C ALA A 104 4.88 -12.20 -5.66
N GLY A 105 3.78 -12.49 -4.96
CA GLY A 105 3.70 -13.34 -3.78
C GLY A 105 3.78 -12.55 -2.48
N LYS A 106 3.24 -13.14 -1.40
CA LYS A 106 3.02 -12.50 -0.09
C LYS A 106 4.27 -11.84 0.50
N ILE A 107 5.37 -12.59 0.56
CA ILE A 107 6.61 -12.10 1.21
C ILE A 107 7.21 -10.94 0.41
N ARG A 108 7.31 -11.08 -0.92
CA ARG A 108 7.84 -10.01 -1.77
C ARG A 108 6.96 -8.76 -1.72
N TYR A 109 5.64 -8.92 -1.71
CA TYR A 109 4.70 -7.82 -1.53
C TYR A 109 4.95 -7.09 -0.22
N LEU A 110 5.06 -7.83 0.91
CA LEU A 110 5.32 -7.23 2.22
C LEU A 110 6.65 -6.46 2.26
N VAL A 111 7.71 -7.02 1.66
CA VAL A 111 9.02 -6.35 1.56
C VAL A 111 8.92 -5.08 0.72
N ILE A 112 8.21 -5.11 -0.41
CA ILE A 112 7.99 -3.95 -1.27
C ILE A 112 7.20 -2.86 -0.51
N TYR A 113 6.12 -3.24 0.19
CA TYR A 113 5.29 -2.32 0.93
C TYR A 113 6.05 -1.65 2.08
N LEU A 114 6.64 -2.45 2.98
CA LEU A 114 7.34 -1.92 4.15
C LEU A 114 8.65 -1.21 3.76
N GLY A 115 9.46 -1.83 2.91
CA GLY A 115 10.73 -1.25 2.46
C GLY A 115 10.51 0.04 1.66
N GLY A 116 9.56 0.02 0.72
CA GLY A 116 9.22 1.20 -0.07
C GLY A 116 8.63 2.33 0.77
N GLY A 117 7.79 2.00 1.75
CA GLY A 117 7.26 2.99 2.69
C GLY A 117 8.35 3.63 3.55
N LEU A 118 9.26 2.83 4.09
CA LEU A 118 10.41 3.33 4.86
C LEU A 118 11.33 4.23 4.01
N VAL A 119 11.66 3.80 2.79
CA VAL A 119 12.46 4.62 1.86
C VAL A 119 11.74 5.89 1.49
N GLY A 120 10.43 5.83 1.20
CA GLY A 120 9.61 7.00 0.91
C GLY A 120 9.61 8.01 2.06
N ASN A 121 9.42 7.55 3.29
CA ASN A 121 9.46 8.40 4.48
C ASN A 121 10.86 8.94 4.77
N LEU A 122 11.91 8.16 4.51
CA LEU A 122 13.28 8.65 4.62
C LEU A 122 13.56 9.76 3.59
N CYS A 123 13.13 9.59 2.33
CA CYS A 123 13.26 10.63 1.32
C CYS A 123 12.47 11.90 1.70
N SER A 124 11.25 11.74 2.22
CA SER A 124 10.45 12.86 2.71
C SER A 124 11.15 13.59 3.87
N TYR A 125 11.69 12.85 4.83
CA TYR A 125 12.46 13.41 5.94
C TYR A 125 13.69 14.19 5.44
N LEU A 126 14.49 13.63 4.52
CA LEU A 126 15.67 14.31 3.98
C LEU A 126 15.27 15.58 3.19
N HIS A 127 14.14 15.56 2.51
CA HIS A 127 13.59 16.73 1.84
C HIS A 127 13.20 17.82 2.85
N GLU A 128 12.47 17.46 3.92
CA GLU A 128 12.11 18.40 5.00
C GLU A 128 13.35 19.01 5.66
N LEU A 129 14.41 18.23 5.92
CA LEU A 129 15.67 18.77 6.42
C LEU A 129 16.30 19.80 5.47
N SER A 130 16.16 19.60 4.16
CA SER A 130 16.64 20.57 3.16
C SER A 130 15.83 21.87 3.21
N LEU A 131 14.50 21.78 3.35
CA LEU A 131 13.62 22.94 3.45
C LEU A 131 13.87 23.73 4.75
N MET A 132 14.07 23.04 5.86
CA MET A 132 14.42 23.70 7.15
C MET A 132 15.71 24.51 7.05
N LYS A 133 16.71 24.07 6.28
CA LYS A 133 17.95 24.82 6.04
C LYS A 133 17.72 26.10 5.25
N THR A 134 16.67 26.18 4.44
CA THR A 134 16.26 27.39 3.71
C THR A 134 15.32 28.30 4.51
N GLY A 135 15.01 27.94 5.75
CA GLY A 135 14.17 28.72 6.66
C GLY A 135 12.68 28.39 6.59
N GLU A 136 12.29 27.34 5.88
CA GLU A 136 10.91 26.88 5.87
C GLU A 136 10.54 26.12 7.14
N ALA A 137 9.29 26.28 7.58
CA ALA A 137 8.79 25.55 8.75
C ALA A 137 8.57 24.07 8.37
N PRO A 138 9.03 23.13 9.22
CA PRO A 138 8.88 21.70 8.98
C PRO A 138 7.40 21.27 9.01
N ALA A 139 7.01 20.42 8.08
CA ALA A 139 5.67 19.86 7.99
C ALA A 139 5.56 18.50 8.71
N VAL A 140 4.36 18.22 9.24
CA VAL A 140 4.02 16.89 9.76
C VAL A 140 3.49 16.04 8.62
N SER A 141 4.06 14.87 8.42
CA SER A 141 3.65 13.95 7.35
C SER A 141 3.22 12.58 7.88
N ALA A 142 2.23 12.00 7.23
CA ALA A 142 1.71 10.67 7.52
C ALA A 142 0.96 10.11 6.31
N GLY A 143 0.96 8.79 6.16
CA GLY A 143 0.20 8.10 5.14
C GLY A 143 0.92 6.89 4.56
N ALA A 144 0.13 5.94 4.03
CA ALA A 144 0.63 4.77 3.31
C ALA A 144 1.16 5.11 1.89
N SER A 145 1.10 6.37 1.47
CA SER A 145 1.35 6.77 0.08
C SER A 145 2.74 6.38 -0.43
N GLY A 146 3.80 6.51 0.37
CA GLY A 146 5.16 6.08 0.02
C GLY A 146 5.22 4.59 -0.33
N ALA A 147 4.57 3.74 0.48
CA ALA A 147 4.47 2.31 0.24
C ALA A 147 3.61 2.00 -1.01
N ILE A 148 2.53 2.75 -1.22
CA ILE A 148 1.67 2.61 -2.41
C ILE A 148 2.43 2.98 -3.68
N PHE A 149 3.18 4.07 -3.70
CA PHE A 149 4.02 4.45 -4.85
C PHE A 149 5.10 3.39 -5.15
N SER A 150 5.70 2.79 -4.12
CA SER A 150 6.61 1.66 -4.29
C SER A 150 5.92 0.45 -4.93
N ALA A 151 4.70 0.13 -4.49
CA ALA A 151 3.90 -0.93 -5.09
C ALA A 151 3.56 -0.66 -6.56
N VAL A 152 3.23 0.60 -6.92
CA VAL A 152 3.03 1.04 -8.31
C VAL A 152 4.31 0.84 -9.13
N GLY A 153 5.45 1.30 -8.62
CA GLY A 153 6.75 1.12 -9.27
C GLY A 153 7.09 -0.35 -9.51
N ALA A 154 6.91 -1.19 -8.50
CA ALA A 154 7.12 -2.63 -8.62
C ALA A 154 6.18 -3.28 -9.66
N MET A 155 4.93 -2.81 -9.74
CA MET A 155 3.98 -3.28 -10.74
C MET A 155 4.40 -2.88 -12.15
N LEU A 156 4.85 -1.65 -12.37
CA LEU A 156 5.37 -1.20 -13.66
C LEU A 156 6.58 -2.03 -14.11
N VAL A 157 7.49 -2.32 -13.19
CA VAL A 157 8.65 -3.21 -13.45
C VAL A 157 8.17 -4.61 -13.86
N LEU A 158 7.23 -5.21 -13.11
CA LEU A 158 6.70 -6.54 -13.45
C LEU A 158 6.04 -6.56 -14.83
N LEU A 159 5.29 -5.52 -15.20
CA LEU A 159 4.66 -5.40 -16.50
C LEU A 159 5.70 -5.25 -17.63
N ALA A 160 6.72 -4.41 -17.43
CA ALA A 160 7.79 -4.18 -18.40
C ALA A 160 8.60 -5.47 -18.68
N PHE A 161 9.00 -6.19 -17.63
CA PHE A 161 9.77 -7.44 -17.80
C PHE A 161 8.95 -8.59 -18.39
N ARG A 162 7.63 -8.61 -18.22
CA ARG A 162 6.78 -9.67 -18.75
C ARG A 162 6.25 -9.41 -20.16
N LYS A 163 6.64 -8.30 -20.81
CA LYS A 163 6.23 -7.90 -22.18
C LYS A 163 4.71 -7.96 -22.40
N GLN A 164 3.92 -7.76 -21.36
CA GLN A 164 2.47 -7.72 -21.47
C GLN A 164 2.05 -6.28 -21.78
N PRO A 165 1.23 -6.03 -22.82
CA PRO A 165 0.78 -4.69 -23.11
C PRO A 165 -0.12 -4.18 -21.98
N LEU A 166 0.16 -2.98 -21.47
CA LEU A 166 -0.58 -2.32 -20.38
C LEU A 166 -2.11 -2.28 -20.65
N SER A 167 -2.50 -2.17 -21.92
CA SER A 167 -3.91 -2.18 -22.36
C SER A 167 -4.62 -3.48 -22.01
N LEU A 168 -3.97 -4.63 -22.16
CA LEU A 168 -4.57 -5.92 -21.81
C LEU A 168 -4.76 -6.10 -20.32
N VAL A 169 -3.82 -5.59 -19.50
CA VAL A 169 -3.93 -5.65 -18.03
C VAL A 169 -5.06 -4.73 -17.55
N ALA A 170 -5.15 -3.52 -18.08
CA ALA A 170 -6.21 -2.58 -17.73
C ALA A 170 -7.60 -3.11 -18.16
N ILE A 171 -7.72 -3.67 -19.35
CA ILE A 171 -8.97 -4.27 -19.85
C ILE A 171 -9.35 -5.48 -18.98
N ARG A 172 -8.41 -6.36 -18.64
CA ARG A 172 -8.72 -7.54 -17.81
C ARG A 172 -9.03 -7.19 -16.37
N LEU A 173 -8.39 -6.15 -15.78
CA LEU A 173 -8.77 -5.61 -14.48
C LEU A 173 -10.21 -5.05 -14.51
N SER A 174 -10.59 -4.31 -15.55
CA SER A 174 -11.95 -3.80 -15.70
C SER A 174 -12.98 -4.92 -15.85
N TRP A 175 -12.69 -5.96 -16.61
CA TRP A 175 -13.56 -7.13 -16.75
C TRP A 175 -13.67 -7.96 -15.47
N ALA A 176 -12.58 -8.12 -14.71
CA ALA A 176 -12.59 -8.80 -13.41
C ALA A 176 -13.44 -8.06 -12.38
N LEU A 177 -13.34 -6.74 -12.33
CA LEU A 177 -14.16 -5.87 -11.48
C LEU A 177 -15.65 -5.93 -11.90
N TRP A 178 -15.93 -5.86 -13.21
CA TRP A 178 -17.29 -5.92 -13.74
C TRP A 178 -17.95 -7.29 -13.53
N GLY A 179 -17.22 -8.38 -13.78
CA GLY A 179 -17.70 -9.76 -13.58
C GLY A 179 -17.94 -10.10 -12.11
N HIS A 180 -17.22 -9.46 -11.16
CA HIS A 180 -17.46 -9.63 -9.72
C HIS A 180 -18.74 -8.90 -9.28
N CYS A 181 -18.98 -7.71 -9.82
CA CYS A 181 -20.18 -6.93 -9.56
C CYS A 181 -21.43 -7.65 -10.11
N HIS A 182 -21.36 -8.22 -11.32
CA HIS A 182 -22.48 -8.89 -11.96
C HIS A 182 -22.86 -10.24 -11.30
N ARG A 183 -21.91 -10.98 -10.74
CA ARG A 183 -22.20 -12.22 -10.01
C ARG A 183 -22.90 -11.98 -8.68
N LYS A 184 -22.63 -10.84 -8.01
CA LYS A 184 -23.32 -10.48 -6.78
C LYS A 184 -24.79 -10.06 -6.99
N VAL A 185 -25.12 -9.57 -8.19
CA VAL A 185 -26.49 -9.12 -8.52
C VAL A 185 -27.39 -10.30 -8.95
N ARG A 186 -26.82 -11.40 -9.48
CA ARG A 186 -27.57 -12.59 -9.94
C ARG A 186 -27.79 -13.66 -8.87
N GLY A 187 -27.26 -13.49 -7.69
CA GLY A 187 -27.36 -14.43 -6.56
C GLY A 187 -28.34 -14.01 -5.46
N ARG A 188 -29.31 -13.13 -5.79
CA ARG A 188 -30.45 -12.81 -4.90
C ARG A 188 -31.74 -13.16 -5.59
#